data_9312844febd5973abcfc20587762d6d8
#
_entry.id   9312844febd5973abcfc20587762d6d8
#
_cell.length_a   1.000
_cell.length_b   1.000
_cell.length_c   1.000
_cell.angle_alpha   90.00
_cell.angle_beta   90.00
_cell.angle_gamma   90.00
#
_symmetry.space_group_name_H-M   'P 1'
#
loop_
_entity.id
_entity.type
_entity.pdbx_description
1 polymer ?
#
loop_
_entity_poly.entity_id
_entity_poly.type
_entity_poly.pdbx_seq_one_letter_code
_entity_poly.pdbx_strand_id
1 'polypeptide(L)'
;IELCLVGSEMCIRDRILGIYYLSLPPYQDKKVEGYFVNNSEIEQALESGSIKIHSRIVSRFETVDEKGNTKFENKISTVGRFLLANLLPKNKDITFSLIDRVLPKKIVSEIIDIVFRFTGQKSTVIFCDKLKDLGFKHAFKAGISFGKDDLIIPENKQQLLDETTQLIKDYENQYSEGLITRGEKYKKVVDAWSKCTDKVAS
;
A
#
# COMPACT_ATOMS: atom_id res chain seq x y z
N ILE A 1 -7.44 8.18 -27.52
CA ILE A 1 -6.55 7.18 -26.89
C ILE A 1 -6.00 7.70 -25.56
N GLU A 2 -5.53 8.96 -25.49
CA GLU A 2 -5.02 9.57 -24.27
C GLU A 2 -6.06 9.71 -23.15
N LEU A 3 -7.30 10.05 -23.47
CA LEU A 3 -8.42 10.13 -22.53
C LEU A 3 -8.75 8.78 -21.86
N CYS A 4 -8.61 7.66 -22.59
CA CYS A 4 -8.76 6.33 -22.03
C CYS A 4 -7.62 5.98 -21.05
N LEU A 5 -6.39 6.44 -21.30
CA LEU A 5 -5.24 6.21 -20.41
C LEU A 5 -5.39 6.98 -19.09
N VAL A 6 -5.83 8.22 -19.13
CA VAL A 6 -6.07 9.03 -17.92
C VAL A 6 -7.18 8.43 -17.07
N GLY A 7 -8.28 8.01 -17.65
CA GLY A 7 -9.35 7.32 -16.93
C GLY A 7 -8.92 5.99 -16.33
N SER A 8 -8.07 5.24 -17.04
CA SER A 8 -7.48 3.99 -16.56
C SER A 8 -6.57 4.21 -15.34
N GLU A 9 -5.73 5.23 -15.35
CA GLU A 9 -4.86 5.56 -14.22
C GLU A 9 -5.63 5.96 -12.97
N MET A 10 -6.67 6.80 -13.10
CA MET A 10 -7.56 7.14 -11.97
C MET A 10 -8.20 5.88 -11.37
N CYS A 11 -8.80 5.04 -12.20
CA CYS A 11 -9.40 3.78 -11.74
C CYS A 11 -8.42 2.85 -11.04
N ILE A 12 -7.14 2.80 -11.46
CA ILE A 12 -6.10 2.00 -10.81
C ILE A 12 -5.75 2.60 -9.44
N ARG A 13 -5.62 3.91 -9.32
CA ARG A 13 -5.31 4.59 -8.05
C ARG A 13 -6.39 4.36 -7.01
N ASP A 14 -7.66 4.52 -7.37
CA ASP A 14 -8.78 4.33 -6.46
C ASP A 14 -8.87 2.90 -5.94
N ARG A 15 -8.61 1.91 -6.79
CA ARG A 15 -8.57 0.50 -6.38
C ARG A 15 -7.46 0.22 -5.40
N ILE A 16 -6.26 0.73 -5.66
CA ILE A 16 -5.11 0.59 -4.76
C ILE A 16 -5.38 1.31 -3.45
N LEU A 17 -6.01 2.48 -3.47
CA LEU A 17 -6.41 3.22 -2.28
C LEU A 17 -7.38 2.40 -1.41
N GLY A 18 -8.37 1.73 -2.01
CA GLY A 18 -9.28 0.85 -1.29
C GLY A 18 -8.59 -0.36 -0.66
N ILE A 19 -7.64 -0.98 -1.36
CA ILE A 19 -6.83 -2.09 -0.82
C ILE A 19 -5.94 -1.60 0.32
N TYR A 20 -5.31 -0.45 0.15
CA TYR A 20 -4.50 0.19 1.18
C TYR A 20 -5.34 0.45 2.45
N TYR A 21 -6.53 1.05 2.29
CA TYR A 21 -7.46 1.30 3.38
C TYR A 21 -7.84 0.02 4.13
N LEU A 22 -8.14 -1.07 3.43
CA LEU A 22 -8.44 -2.37 4.04
C LEU A 22 -7.26 -2.95 4.83
N SER A 23 -6.04 -2.66 4.41
CA SER A 23 -4.83 -3.22 5.01
C SER A 23 -4.29 -2.44 6.21
N LEU A 24 -4.87 -1.29 6.54
CA LEU A 24 -4.43 -0.45 7.64
C LEU A 24 -4.50 -1.20 8.98
N PRO A 25 -3.54 -0.95 9.89
CA PRO A 25 -3.57 -1.49 11.24
C PRO A 25 -4.73 -0.87 12.05
N PRO A 26 -5.16 -1.49 13.13
CA PRO A 26 -6.16 -0.92 14.02
C PRO A 26 -5.65 0.40 14.60
N TYR A 27 -6.55 1.38 14.75
CA TYR A 27 -6.23 2.72 15.27
C TYR A 27 -5.71 2.75 16.72
N GLN A 28 -5.92 1.67 17.46
CA GLN A 28 -5.40 1.47 18.84
C GLN A 28 -5.11 -0.02 19.02
N ASP A 29 -4.16 -0.36 19.89
CA ASP A 29 -3.93 -1.74 20.35
C ASP A 29 -5.13 -2.23 21.17
N LYS A 30 -6.26 -2.36 20.52
CA LYS A 30 -7.49 -2.84 21.14
C LYS A 30 -7.43 -4.36 21.31
N LYS A 31 -8.08 -4.81 22.38
CA LYS A 31 -8.39 -6.22 22.60
C LYS A 31 -9.12 -6.79 21.39
N VAL A 32 -8.99 -8.10 21.17
CA VAL A 32 -9.75 -8.82 20.15
C VAL A 32 -11.24 -8.58 20.35
N GLU A 33 -11.92 -8.06 19.33
CA GLU A 33 -13.35 -7.69 19.38
C GLU A 33 -14.28 -8.87 19.08
N GLY A 34 -13.76 -9.93 18.43
CA GLY A 34 -14.58 -11.09 18.08
C GLY A 34 -13.79 -12.30 17.59
N TYR A 35 -14.45 -13.46 17.67
CA TYR A 35 -13.97 -14.73 17.15
C TYR A 35 -14.93 -15.20 16.08
N PHE A 36 -14.42 -15.46 14.88
CA PHE A 36 -15.20 -15.86 13.72
C PHE A 36 -14.66 -17.15 13.12
N VAL A 37 -15.56 -18.02 12.69
CA VAL A 37 -15.18 -19.29 12.08
C VAL A 37 -15.06 -19.17 10.57
N ASN A 38 -15.94 -18.41 9.95
CA ASN A 38 -16.05 -18.26 8.50
C ASN A 38 -16.04 -16.79 8.06
N ASN A 39 -15.59 -16.55 6.83
CA ASN A 39 -15.64 -15.21 6.24
C ASN A 39 -17.07 -14.65 6.11
N SER A 40 -18.08 -15.52 5.87
CA SER A 40 -19.49 -15.10 5.80
C SER A 40 -19.99 -14.48 7.12
N GLU A 41 -19.53 -15.01 8.26
CA GLU A 41 -19.83 -14.42 9.58
C GLU A 41 -19.17 -13.05 9.74
N ILE A 42 -17.94 -12.88 9.24
CA ILE A 42 -17.23 -11.60 9.26
C ILE A 42 -17.98 -10.57 8.40
N GLU A 43 -18.40 -10.94 7.20
CA GLU A 43 -19.16 -10.06 6.31
C GLU A 43 -20.51 -9.66 6.92
N GLN A 44 -21.23 -10.62 7.52
CA GLN A 44 -22.50 -10.35 8.20
C GLN A 44 -22.31 -9.43 9.41
N ALA A 45 -21.27 -9.66 10.23
CA ALA A 45 -20.96 -8.81 11.37
C ALA A 45 -20.54 -7.39 10.94
N LEU A 46 -19.86 -7.26 9.79
CA LEU A 46 -19.50 -5.98 9.20
C LEU A 46 -20.74 -5.24 8.65
N GLU A 47 -21.66 -5.95 7.99
CA GLU A 47 -22.89 -5.36 7.45
C GLU A 47 -23.87 -4.96 8.56
N SER A 48 -23.95 -5.73 9.65
CA SER A 48 -24.75 -5.38 10.83
C SER A 48 -24.15 -4.22 11.65
N GLY A 49 -22.91 -3.77 11.33
CA GLY A 49 -22.23 -2.71 12.05
C GLY A 49 -21.66 -3.13 13.42
N SER A 50 -21.71 -4.42 13.76
CA SER A 50 -21.18 -4.95 15.03
C SER A 50 -19.67 -4.84 15.13
N ILE A 51 -18.97 -4.89 13.97
CA ILE A 51 -17.52 -4.72 13.87
C ILE A 51 -17.18 -3.69 12.80
N LYS A 52 -16.01 -3.08 12.90
CA LYS A 52 -15.46 -2.15 11.91
C LYS A 52 -14.40 -2.84 11.06
N ILE A 53 -14.09 -2.27 9.90
CA ILE A 53 -13.09 -2.80 8.95
C ILE A 53 -11.70 -2.96 9.60
N HIS A 54 -11.34 -2.07 10.51
CA HIS A 54 -10.06 -2.07 11.22
C HIS A 54 -10.14 -2.74 12.61
N SER A 55 -11.27 -3.37 12.95
CA SER A 55 -11.39 -4.13 14.20
C SER A 55 -10.48 -5.34 14.19
N ARG A 56 -9.84 -5.61 15.32
CA ARG A 56 -8.97 -6.77 15.51
C ARG A 56 -9.79 -8.00 15.86
N ILE A 57 -9.71 -9.03 15.04
CA ILE A 57 -10.49 -10.27 15.18
C ILE A 57 -9.58 -11.49 15.13
N VAL A 58 -10.09 -12.61 15.61
CA VAL A 58 -9.50 -13.95 15.41
C VAL A 58 -10.39 -14.70 14.43
N SER A 59 -9.82 -15.20 13.37
CA SER A 59 -10.52 -16.06 12.43
C SER A 59 -9.65 -17.19 11.91
N ARG A 60 -10.29 -18.20 11.36
CA ARG A 60 -9.63 -19.34 10.74
C ARG A 60 -9.22 -18.98 9.33
N PHE A 61 -7.97 -19.30 8.99
CA PHE A 61 -7.47 -19.22 7.63
C PHE A 61 -7.13 -20.62 7.12
N GLU A 62 -7.57 -20.94 5.92
CA GLU A 62 -7.27 -22.21 5.27
C GLU A 62 -5.89 -22.17 4.63
N THR A 63 -4.99 -23.00 5.11
CA THR A 63 -3.68 -23.27 4.47
C THR A 63 -3.68 -24.68 3.89
N VAL A 64 -2.93 -24.88 2.82
CA VAL A 64 -2.75 -26.18 2.19
C VAL A 64 -1.36 -26.71 2.54
N ASP A 65 -1.30 -27.89 3.19
CA ASP A 65 -0.04 -28.56 3.52
C ASP A 65 0.64 -29.15 2.27
N GLU A 66 1.90 -29.55 2.38
CA GLU A 66 2.68 -30.20 1.30
C GLU A 66 2.01 -31.47 0.74
N LYS A 67 1.13 -32.11 1.50
CA LYS A 67 0.36 -33.31 1.11
C LYS A 67 -0.98 -32.98 0.44
N GLY A 68 -1.28 -31.67 0.22
CA GLY A 68 -2.56 -31.25 -0.36
C GLY A 68 -3.74 -31.25 0.61
N ASN A 69 -3.53 -31.50 1.90
CA ASN A 69 -4.58 -31.46 2.90
C ASN A 69 -4.82 -30.04 3.38
N THR A 70 -6.10 -29.68 3.54
CA THR A 70 -6.51 -28.37 4.09
C THR A 70 -6.31 -28.35 5.60
N LYS A 71 -5.50 -27.43 6.08
CA LYS A 71 -5.29 -27.17 7.50
C LYS A 71 -5.84 -25.82 7.87
N PHE A 72 -6.55 -25.75 8.98
CA PHE A 72 -7.09 -24.50 9.50
C PHE A 72 -6.18 -23.95 10.60
N GLU A 73 -5.73 -22.72 10.42
CA GLU A 73 -4.95 -22.01 11.43
C GLU A 73 -5.71 -20.79 11.93
N ASN A 74 -5.79 -20.63 13.26
CA ASN A 74 -6.34 -19.41 13.83
C ASN A 74 -5.31 -18.29 13.72
N LYS A 75 -5.69 -17.19 13.06
CA LYS A 75 -4.85 -16.00 12.92
C LYS A 75 -5.54 -14.80 13.56
N ILE A 76 -4.74 -13.88 14.09
CA ILE A 76 -5.21 -12.64 14.70
C ILE A 76 -4.83 -11.52 13.73
N SER A 77 -5.82 -10.82 13.18
CA SER A 77 -5.58 -9.68 12.29
C SER A 77 -6.82 -8.78 12.21
N THR A 78 -6.83 -7.83 11.28
CA THR A 78 -7.97 -6.95 11.06
C THR A 78 -8.98 -7.58 10.10
N VAL A 79 -10.26 -7.17 10.22
CA VAL A 79 -11.35 -7.59 9.34
C VAL A 79 -10.98 -7.38 7.87
N GLY A 80 -10.45 -6.20 7.51
CA GLY A 80 -10.07 -5.89 6.13
C GLY A 80 -9.01 -6.83 5.57
N ARG A 81 -8.03 -7.25 6.38
CA ARG A 81 -7.00 -8.23 5.95
C ARG A 81 -7.56 -9.63 5.76
N PHE A 82 -8.56 -10.04 6.55
CA PHE A 82 -9.25 -11.31 6.33
C PHE A 82 -10.08 -11.30 5.04
N LEU A 83 -10.75 -10.19 4.71
CA LEU A 83 -11.45 -10.03 3.43
C LEU A 83 -10.49 -10.13 2.24
N LEU A 84 -9.30 -9.54 2.35
CA LEU A 84 -8.25 -9.65 1.33
C LEU A 84 -7.69 -11.08 1.25
N ALA A 85 -7.48 -11.74 2.39
CA ALA A 85 -6.96 -13.11 2.47
C ALA A 85 -7.90 -14.13 1.81
N ASN A 86 -9.22 -13.92 1.88
CA ASN A 86 -10.21 -14.76 1.24
C ASN A 86 -10.11 -14.76 -0.30
N LEU A 87 -9.52 -13.73 -0.89
CA LEU A 87 -9.33 -13.66 -2.33
C LEU A 87 -8.13 -14.47 -2.82
N LEU A 88 -7.19 -14.80 -1.92
CA LEU A 88 -5.98 -15.54 -2.28
C LEU A 88 -6.32 -16.93 -2.82
N PRO A 89 -5.69 -17.34 -3.92
CA PRO A 89 -5.80 -18.71 -4.38
C PRO A 89 -5.17 -19.66 -3.36
N LYS A 90 -5.82 -20.80 -3.13
CA LYS A 90 -5.37 -21.82 -2.18
C LYS A 90 -4.13 -22.53 -2.75
N ASN A 91 -2.96 -22.19 -2.23
CA ASN A 91 -1.69 -22.83 -2.55
C ASN A 91 -0.80 -22.85 -1.30
N LYS A 92 0.07 -23.86 -1.19
CA LYS A 92 1.00 -24.05 -0.06
C LYS A 92 1.96 -22.87 0.14
N ASP A 93 2.38 -22.24 -0.97
CA ASP A 93 3.37 -21.16 -0.96
C ASP A 93 2.73 -19.78 -0.73
N ILE A 94 1.39 -19.69 -0.74
CA ILE A 94 0.63 -18.48 -0.53
C ILE A 94 0.10 -18.45 0.89
N THR A 95 0.82 -17.76 1.78
CA THR A 95 0.51 -17.72 3.21
C THR A 95 -0.20 -16.42 3.59
N PHE A 96 -0.94 -16.44 4.71
CA PHE A 96 -1.60 -15.26 5.27
C PHE A 96 -0.64 -14.09 5.53
N SER A 97 0.62 -14.37 5.84
CA SER A 97 1.64 -13.36 6.13
C SER A 97 1.91 -12.38 4.98
N LEU A 98 1.59 -12.77 3.73
CA LEU A 98 1.73 -11.90 2.57
C LEU A 98 0.77 -10.68 2.65
N ILE A 99 -0.39 -10.85 3.30
CA ILE A 99 -1.43 -9.82 3.43
C ILE A 99 -1.45 -9.19 4.81
N ASP A 100 -0.90 -9.84 5.84
CA ASP A 100 -0.89 -9.33 7.21
C ASP A 100 0.11 -8.17 7.41
N ARG A 101 0.08 -7.23 6.49
CA ARG A 101 0.89 -5.99 6.49
C ARG A 101 0.14 -4.90 5.75
N VAL A 102 0.61 -3.67 5.86
CA VAL A 102 0.08 -2.56 5.05
C VAL A 102 0.45 -2.79 3.59
N LEU A 103 -0.50 -2.62 2.68
CA LEU A 103 -0.37 -2.93 1.25
C LEU A 103 -0.30 -1.67 0.37
N PRO A 104 0.84 -0.96 0.28
CA PRO A 104 1.05 0.06 -0.71
C PRO A 104 1.19 -0.56 -2.11
N LYS A 105 1.11 0.27 -3.16
CA LYS A 105 1.18 -0.15 -4.58
C LYS A 105 2.29 -1.16 -4.88
N LYS A 106 3.50 -0.93 -4.33
CA LYS A 106 4.66 -1.79 -4.55
C LYS A 106 4.43 -3.21 -4.03
N ILE A 107 3.90 -3.32 -2.83
CA ILE A 107 3.62 -4.63 -2.20
C ILE A 107 2.47 -5.36 -2.90
N VAL A 108 1.45 -4.65 -3.35
CA VAL A 108 0.37 -5.26 -4.16
C VAL A 108 0.92 -5.86 -5.44
N SER A 109 1.85 -5.17 -6.12
CA SER A 109 2.52 -5.71 -7.31
C SER A 109 3.36 -6.95 -7.02
N GLU A 110 4.07 -6.97 -5.89
CA GLU A 110 4.84 -8.15 -5.43
C GLU A 110 3.90 -9.35 -5.15
N ILE A 111 2.74 -9.13 -4.53
CA ILE A 111 1.76 -10.19 -4.27
C ILE A 111 1.23 -10.77 -5.57
N ILE A 112 0.89 -9.93 -6.54
CA ILE A 112 0.41 -10.38 -7.85
C ILE A 112 1.48 -11.22 -8.56
N ASP A 113 2.75 -10.82 -8.50
CA ASP A 113 3.86 -11.57 -9.08
C ASP A 113 4.06 -12.94 -8.39
N ILE A 114 3.97 -12.99 -7.06
CA ILE A 114 4.00 -14.23 -6.29
C ILE A 114 2.85 -15.16 -6.70
N VAL A 115 1.62 -14.63 -6.76
CA VAL A 115 0.45 -15.41 -7.18
C VAL A 115 0.65 -15.94 -8.60
N PHE A 116 1.16 -15.11 -9.52
CA PHE A 116 1.42 -15.53 -10.90
C PHE A 116 2.42 -16.68 -10.98
N ARG A 117 3.50 -16.62 -10.23
CA ARG A 117 4.55 -17.66 -10.22
C ARG A 117 4.05 -19.01 -9.70
N PHE A 118 3.19 -19.00 -8.67
CA PHE A 118 2.76 -20.25 -8.01
C PHE A 118 1.44 -20.82 -8.55
N THR A 119 0.56 -20.01 -9.14
CA THR A 119 -0.76 -20.46 -9.58
C THR A 119 -1.04 -20.33 -11.08
N GLY A 120 -0.15 -19.65 -11.81
CA GLY A 120 -0.24 -19.45 -13.25
C GLY A 120 -1.25 -18.36 -13.65
N GLN A 121 -1.31 -18.10 -14.97
CA GLN A 121 -2.00 -16.94 -15.54
C GLN A 121 -3.51 -16.87 -15.22
N LYS A 122 -4.23 -17.98 -15.38
CA LYS A 122 -5.70 -18.01 -15.22
C LYS A 122 -6.14 -17.64 -13.80
N SER A 123 -5.51 -18.23 -12.80
CA SER A 123 -5.81 -17.97 -11.39
C SER A 123 -5.45 -16.55 -11.00
N THR A 124 -4.35 -16.02 -11.54
CA THR A 124 -3.92 -14.65 -11.31
C THR A 124 -4.93 -13.62 -11.85
N VAL A 125 -5.44 -13.84 -13.05
CA VAL A 125 -6.46 -12.94 -13.63
C VAL A 125 -7.72 -12.92 -12.75
N ILE A 126 -8.20 -14.09 -12.33
CA ILE A 126 -9.38 -14.18 -11.44
C ILE A 126 -9.10 -13.49 -10.09
N PHE A 127 -7.90 -13.67 -9.54
CA PHE A 127 -7.48 -12.97 -8.31
C PHE A 127 -7.46 -11.45 -8.50
N CYS A 128 -6.86 -10.96 -9.58
CA CYS A 128 -6.79 -9.53 -9.89
C CYS A 128 -8.17 -8.90 -10.10
N ASP A 129 -9.10 -9.61 -10.75
CA ASP A 129 -10.47 -9.13 -10.93
C ASP A 129 -11.21 -9.01 -9.60
N LYS A 130 -11.13 -10.03 -8.75
CA LYS A 130 -11.73 -9.98 -7.41
C LYS A 130 -11.10 -8.89 -6.54
N LEU A 131 -9.77 -8.75 -6.59
CA LEU A 131 -9.03 -7.72 -5.85
C LEU A 131 -9.43 -6.31 -6.30
N LYS A 132 -9.59 -6.13 -7.61
CA LYS A 132 -10.09 -4.90 -8.23
C LYS A 132 -11.47 -4.51 -7.70
N ASP A 133 -12.41 -5.45 -7.71
CA ASP A 133 -13.79 -5.20 -7.30
C ASP A 133 -13.88 -4.90 -5.79
N LEU A 134 -13.14 -5.65 -4.96
CA LEU A 134 -13.06 -5.39 -3.53
C LEU A 134 -12.42 -4.02 -3.25
N GLY A 135 -11.33 -3.68 -3.91
CA GLY A 135 -10.65 -2.38 -3.78
C GLY A 135 -11.57 -1.22 -4.14
N PHE A 136 -12.31 -1.33 -5.24
CA PHE A 136 -13.25 -0.29 -5.67
C PHE A 136 -14.42 -0.12 -4.69
N LYS A 137 -15.03 -1.22 -4.25
CA LYS A 137 -16.11 -1.22 -3.25
C LYS A 137 -15.70 -0.51 -1.96
N HIS A 138 -14.48 -0.76 -1.48
CA HIS A 138 -14.00 -0.20 -0.23
C HIS A 138 -13.41 1.20 -0.36
N ALA A 139 -12.88 1.60 -1.50
CA ALA A 139 -12.54 2.98 -1.80
C ALA A 139 -13.77 3.89 -1.74
N PHE A 140 -14.87 3.44 -2.34
CA PHE A 140 -16.15 4.16 -2.27
C PHE A 140 -16.69 4.25 -0.83
N LYS A 141 -16.69 3.12 -0.09
CA LYS A 141 -17.18 3.09 1.31
C LYS A 141 -16.30 3.92 2.26
N ALA A 142 -15.00 4.02 1.99
CA ALA A 142 -14.07 4.81 2.78
C ALA A 142 -14.33 6.30 2.69
N GLY A 143 -14.92 6.78 1.58
CA GLY A 143 -15.27 8.20 1.38
C GLY A 143 -14.07 9.13 1.49
N ILE A 144 -12.88 8.68 1.06
CA ILE A 144 -11.65 9.46 1.16
C ILE A 144 -11.69 10.57 0.12
N SER A 145 -11.69 11.80 0.59
CA SER A 145 -11.50 12.98 -0.24
C SER A 145 -10.37 13.84 0.32
N PHE A 146 -9.65 14.55 -0.52
CA PHE A 146 -8.65 15.52 -0.12
C PHE A 146 -8.77 16.77 -0.98
N GLY A 147 -8.57 17.92 -0.37
CA GLY A 147 -8.59 19.21 -1.01
C GLY A 147 -7.20 19.86 -1.01
N LYS A 148 -7.12 21.04 -1.61
CA LYS A 148 -5.89 21.85 -1.61
C LYS A 148 -5.44 22.19 -0.18
N ASP A 149 -6.39 22.42 0.71
CA ASP A 149 -6.12 22.89 2.07
C ASP A 149 -5.59 21.77 2.99
N ASP A 150 -5.74 20.49 2.57
CA ASP A 150 -5.17 19.33 3.27
C ASP A 150 -3.66 19.18 3.00
N LEU A 151 -3.13 19.87 1.98
CA LEU A 151 -1.72 19.89 1.66
C LEU A 151 -1.00 20.94 2.53
N ILE A 152 -0.55 20.49 3.69
CA ILE A 152 0.17 21.34 4.65
C ILE A 152 1.60 21.56 4.14
N ILE A 153 1.96 22.84 3.97
CA ILE A 153 3.33 23.23 3.62
C ILE A 153 4.14 23.23 4.92
N PRO A 154 5.25 22.47 5.03
CA PRO A 154 6.09 22.47 6.22
C PRO A 154 6.66 23.87 6.49
N GLU A 155 6.65 24.31 7.74
CA GLU A 155 7.20 25.62 8.13
C GLU A 155 8.69 25.73 7.82
N ASN A 156 9.42 24.63 7.91
CA ASN A 156 10.85 24.56 7.67
C ASN A 156 11.23 24.57 6.18
N LYS A 157 10.25 24.59 5.26
CA LYS A 157 10.52 24.53 3.82
C LYS A 157 11.44 25.65 3.36
N GLN A 158 11.20 26.89 3.80
CA GLN A 158 12.00 28.04 3.39
C GLN A 158 13.44 27.91 3.85
N GLN A 159 13.64 27.48 5.09
CA GLN A 159 14.98 27.28 5.64
C GLN A 159 15.76 26.21 4.86
N LEU A 160 15.14 25.06 4.54
CA LEU A 160 15.77 23.99 3.75
C LEU A 160 16.12 24.45 2.31
N LEU A 161 15.28 25.30 1.72
CA LEU A 161 15.54 25.89 0.40
C LEU A 161 16.74 26.86 0.46
N ASP A 162 16.82 27.71 1.49
CA ASP A 162 17.89 28.68 1.65
C ASP A 162 19.24 27.97 1.89
N GLU A 163 19.27 26.95 2.75
CA GLU A 163 20.45 26.11 2.99
C GLU A 163 20.95 25.45 1.69
N THR A 164 20.00 24.86 0.93
CA THR A 164 20.35 24.18 -0.34
C THR A 164 20.83 25.18 -1.39
N THR A 165 20.23 26.37 -1.46
CA THR A 165 20.63 27.42 -2.40
C THR A 165 22.04 27.92 -2.06
N GLN A 166 22.38 28.04 -0.79
CA GLN A 166 23.70 28.45 -0.35
C GLN A 166 24.76 27.40 -0.74
N LEU A 167 24.46 26.13 -0.52
CA LEU A 167 25.32 25.02 -0.91
C LEU A 167 25.55 24.94 -2.43
N ILE A 168 24.56 25.29 -3.22
CA ILE A 168 24.69 25.37 -4.69
C ILE A 168 25.60 26.54 -5.10
N LYS A 169 25.49 27.70 -4.45
CA LYS A 169 26.42 28.82 -4.70
C LYS A 169 27.87 28.45 -4.42
N ASP A 170 28.11 27.66 -3.37
CA ASP A 170 29.46 27.16 -3.06
C ASP A 170 29.99 26.24 -4.17
N TYR A 171 29.12 25.39 -4.74
CA TYR A 171 29.52 24.55 -5.88
C TYR A 171 29.77 25.39 -7.15
N GLU A 172 29.05 26.49 -7.34
CA GLU A 172 29.28 27.43 -8.43
C GLU A 172 30.65 28.14 -8.28
N ASN A 173 30.99 28.57 -7.07
CA ASN A 173 32.28 29.17 -6.76
C ASN A 173 33.43 28.17 -7.01
N GLN A 174 33.31 26.93 -6.51
CA GLN A 174 34.28 25.87 -6.77
C GLN A 174 34.49 25.59 -8.27
N TYR A 175 33.40 25.67 -9.05
CA TYR A 175 33.49 25.51 -10.49
C TYR A 175 34.19 26.71 -11.15
N SER A 176 33.91 27.95 -10.73
CA SER A 176 34.54 29.16 -11.25
C SER A 176 36.02 29.23 -10.93
N GLU A 177 36.43 28.67 -9.79
CA GLU A 177 37.84 28.53 -9.36
C GLU A 177 38.56 27.36 -10.05
N GLY A 178 37.85 26.57 -10.86
CA GLY A 178 38.40 25.41 -11.59
C GLY A 178 38.66 24.18 -10.72
N LEU A 179 38.16 24.13 -9.49
CA LEU A 179 38.35 23.02 -8.56
C LEU A 179 37.52 21.78 -8.91
N ILE A 180 36.37 21.95 -9.59
CA ILE A 180 35.49 20.89 -10.02
C ILE A 180 35.17 21.00 -11.50
N THR A 181 34.92 19.84 -12.14
CA THR A 181 34.53 19.78 -13.55
C THR A 181 33.02 20.10 -13.70
N ARG A 182 32.62 20.47 -14.93
CA ARG A 182 31.20 20.72 -15.24
C ARG A 182 30.30 19.51 -14.93
N GLY A 183 30.79 18.29 -15.15
CA GLY A 183 30.06 17.06 -14.88
C GLY A 183 29.88 16.81 -13.37
N GLU A 184 30.90 17.10 -12.59
CA GLU A 184 30.85 16.98 -11.12
C GLU A 184 29.91 18.03 -10.52
N LYS A 185 29.97 19.30 -10.99
CA LYS A 185 29.03 20.34 -10.59
C LYS A 185 27.60 19.87 -10.81
N TYR A 186 27.28 19.40 -12.03
CA TYR A 186 25.93 18.94 -12.36
C TYR A 186 25.45 17.83 -11.43
N LYS A 187 26.28 16.80 -11.18
CA LYS A 187 25.93 15.70 -10.28
C LYS A 187 25.70 16.18 -8.85
N LYS A 188 26.58 17.04 -8.32
CA LYS A 188 26.47 17.61 -6.97
C LYS A 188 25.18 18.45 -6.80
N VAL A 189 24.82 19.24 -7.81
CA VAL A 189 23.62 20.08 -7.78
C VAL A 189 22.34 19.22 -7.80
N VAL A 190 22.30 18.19 -8.68
CA VAL A 190 21.15 17.27 -8.74
C VAL A 190 20.99 16.51 -7.43
N ASP A 191 22.08 16.02 -6.85
CA ASP A 191 22.08 15.29 -5.58
C ASP A 191 21.63 16.19 -4.41
N ALA A 192 22.06 17.45 -4.39
CA ALA A 192 21.64 18.43 -3.39
C ALA A 192 20.12 18.70 -3.45
N TRP A 193 19.57 18.91 -4.65
CA TRP A 193 18.15 19.10 -4.84
C TRP A 193 17.32 17.85 -4.52
N SER A 194 17.82 16.65 -4.89
CA SER A 194 17.15 15.39 -4.51
C SER A 194 17.04 15.24 -3.00
N LYS A 195 18.14 15.47 -2.28
CA LYS A 195 18.16 15.43 -0.81
C LYS A 195 17.25 16.49 -0.18
N CYS A 196 17.16 17.69 -0.78
CA CYS A 196 16.24 18.73 -0.31
C CYS A 196 14.78 18.28 -0.48
N THR A 197 14.46 17.70 -1.63
CA THR A 197 13.10 17.19 -1.92
C THR A 197 12.70 16.11 -0.92
N ASP A 198 13.60 15.15 -0.64
CA ASP A 198 13.35 14.08 0.33
C ASP A 198 13.13 14.62 1.76
N LYS A 199 13.91 15.65 2.16
CA LYS A 199 13.76 16.30 3.47
C LYS A 199 12.46 17.11 3.60
N VAL A 200 11.97 17.69 2.50
CA VAL A 200 10.69 18.44 2.50
C VAL A 200 9.51 17.47 2.47
N ALA A 201 9.69 16.27 1.90
CA ALA A 201 8.64 15.26 1.81
C ALA A 201 8.49 14.38 3.06
N SER A 202 9.50 14.34 3.94
CA SER A 202 9.51 13.58 5.20
C SER A 202 8.92 14.41 6.36
#